data_4062d699a1ad8cead8d8e29919676c63
#
_entry.id   4062d699a1ad8cead8d8e29919676c63
#
_cell.length_a   1.000
_cell.length_b   1.000
_cell.length_c   1.000
_cell.angle_alpha   90.00
_cell.angle_beta   90.00
_cell.angle_gamma   90.00
#
_symmetry.space_group_name_H-M   'P 1'
#
loop_
_entity.id
_entity.type
_entity.pdbx_description
1 polymer ?
#
loop_
_entity_poly.entity_id
_entity_poly.type
_entity_poly.pdbx_seq_one_letter_code
_entity_poly.pdbx_strand_id
1 'polypeptide(L)'
;EKDPHLFSQLQTRKNAVTGLDYEVIPFDSDDPRDKEIAEFVEAQIGGIEGFEDVMLDLLDAIGKGFAVSEIMWSYDEGHVVVGDIRSRHQKRFFWDTVDDSFKVRTQDAPEGILLPKNKFIVHKYKARSGHPSRAGVLRVVSWMYLFKNYTLKDWVAFCEVFGMPLRLGKYQPGASEEDKRALMQALVAIGADAAGIFPDGTTIEFLNTEK
;
A
#
# COMPACT_ATOMS: atom_id res chain seq x y z
N GLU A 1 -0.45 -1.61 -0.66
CA GLU A 1 0.70 -2.42 -0.18
C GLU A 1 1.42 -3.18 -1.31
N LYS A 2 0.71 -3.60 -2.37
CA LYS A 2 1.32 -4.37 -3.48
C LYS A 2 2.05 -3.51 -4.53
N ASP A 3 1.82 -2.21 -4.55
CA ASP A 3 2.54 -1.28 -5.41
C ASP A 3 3.66 -0.62 -4.62
N PRO A 4 4.93 -0.90 -4.91
CA PRO A 4 6.05 -0.41 -4.12
C PRO A 4 6.21 1.11 -4.18
N HIS A 5 5.88 1.74 -5.31
CA HIS A 5 5.95 3.19 -5.44
C HIS A 5 4.87 3.88 -4.60
N LEU A 6 3.62 3.43 -4.70
CA LEU A 6 2.53 3.97 -3.88
C LEU A 6 2.79 3.76 -2.40
N PHE A 7 3.28 2.57 -2.02
CA PHE A 7 3.67 2.28 -0.64
C PHE A 7 4.73 3.27 -0.13
N SER A 8 5.81 3.45 -0.89
CA SER A 8 6.89 4.39 -0.54
C SER A 8 6.36 5.83 -0.36
N GLN A 9 5.50 6.31 -1.26
CA GLN A 9 4.93 7.67 -1.16
C GLN A 9 4.02 7.83 0.06
N LEU A 10 3.25 6.82 0.43
CA LEU A 10 2.42 6.85 1.64
C LEU A 10 3.29 6.82 2.89
N GLN A 11 4.34 5.99 2.92
CA GLN A 11 5.27 5.94 4.06
C GLN A 11 6.03 7.25 4.23
N THR A 12 6.50 7.86 3.15
CA THR A 12 7.15 9.18 3.21
C THR A 12 6.25 10.22 3.87
N ARG A 13 4.95 10.24 3.53
CA ARG A 13 3.98 11.16 4.13
C ARG A 13 3.73 10.87 5.60
N LYS A 14 3.63 9.61 5.99
CA LYS A 14 3.45 9.21 7.38
C LYS A 14 4.68 9.57 8.21
N ASN A 15 5.86 9.20 7.74
CA ASN A 15 7.11 9.46 8.46
C ASN A 15 7.42 10.95 8.60
N ALA A 16 6.95 11.79 7.67
CA ALA A 16 7.07 13.23 7.78
C ALA A 16 6.28 13.82 8.96
N VAL A 17 5.26 13.12 9.46
CA VAL A 17 4.49 13.52 10.64
C VAL A 17 5.06 12.88 11.90
N THR A 18 5.34 11.56 11.89
CA THR A 18 5.85 10.86 13.08
C THR A 18 7.26 11.25 13.46
N GLY A 19 8.05 11.79 12.54
CA GLY A 19 9.39 12.31 12.80
C GLY A 19 9.41 13.76 13.34
N LEU A 20 8.26 14.36 13.60
CA LEU A 20 8.19 15.70 14.21
C LEU A 20 8.12 15.58 15.73
N ASP A 21 8.85 16.43 16.41
CA ASP A 21 8.69 16.61 17.85
C ASP A 21 7.29 17.17 18.13
N TYR A 22 6.70 16.76 19.24
CA TYR A 22 5.42 17.27 19.71
C TYR A 22 5.58 17.82 21.14
N GLU A 23 4.74 18.78 21.48
CA GLU A 23 4.70 19.44 22.77
C GLU A 23 3.26 19.53 23.25
N VAL A 24 3.05 19.29 24.54
CA VAL A 24 1.74 19.49 25.18
C VAL A 24 1.73 20.87 25.82
N ILE A 25 0.95 21.77 25.25
CA ILE A 25 0.88 23.17 25.69
C ILE A 25 -0.35 23.35 26.57
N PRO A 26 -0.23 23.99 27.76
CA PRO A 26 -1.38 24.36 28.59
C PRO A 26 -2.31 25.33 27.85
N PHE A 27 -3.63 25.21 28.08
CA PHE A 27 -4.63 26.07 27.44
C PHE A 27 -4.41 27.55 27.83
N ASP A 28 -4.19 27.80 29.12
CA ASP A 28 -3.75 29.09 29.63
C ASP A 28 -2.41 28.92 30.34
N SER A 29 -1.36 29.60 29.81
CA SER A 29 -0.02 29.52 30.35
C SER A 29 0.11 30.23 31.72
N ASP A 30 -0.86 31.02 32.11
CA ASP A 30 -0.86 31.77 33.40
C ASP A 30 -1.68 31.01 34.47
N ASP A 31 -2.54 30.07 34.07
CA ASP A 31 -3.31 29.26 35.02
C ASP A 31 -2.50 28.05 35.53
N PRO A 32 -2.23 27.91 36.83
CA PRO A 32 -1.53 26.76 37.41
C PRO A 32 -2.22 25.43 37.16
N ARG A 33 -3.56 25.43 37.10
CA ARG A 33 -4.35 24.23 36.87
C ARG A 33 -4.18 23.68 35.45
N ASP A 34 -4.12 24.57 34.47
CA ASP A 34 -3.93 24.16 33.06
C ASP A 34 -2.51 23.65 32.84
N LYS A 35 -1.52 24.17 33.58
CA LYS A 35 -0.16 23.59 33.60
C LYS A 35 -0.14 22.17 34.17
N GLU A 36 -0.77 21.96 35.31
CA GLU A 36 -0.87 20.62 35.93
C GLU A 36 -1.55 19.63 35.00
N ILE A 37 -2.61 20.04 34.29
CA ILE A 37 -3.30 19.20 33.30
C ILE A 37 -2.36 18.89 32.13
N ALA A 38 -1.62 19.86 31.62
CA ALA A 38 -0.68 19.65 30.51
C ALA A 38 0.44 18.68 30.88
N GLU A 39 1.05 18.86 32.06
CA GLU A 39 2.07 17.94 32.60
C GLU A 39 1.53 16.52 32.77
N PHE A 40 0.31 16.38 33.29
CA PHE A 40 -0.34 15.06 33.41
C PHE A 40 -0.55 14.41 32.05
N VAL A 41 -1.05 15.15 31.06
CA VAL A 41 -1.29 14.63 29.70
C VAL A 41 0.04 14.26 29.02
N GLU A 42 1.08 15.08 29.17
CA GLU A 42 2.41 14.81 28.64
C GLU A 42 3.00 13.52 29.24
N ALA A 43 2.88 13.35 30.56
CA ALA A 43 3.30 12.12 31.23
C ALA A 43 2.51 10.89 30.75
N GLN A 44 1.19 11.03 30.51
CA GLN A 44 0.38 9.92 29.96
C GLN A 44 0.83 9.53 28.54
N ILE A 45 1.08 10.50 27.67
CA ILE A 45 1.54 10.24 26.28
C ILE A 45 2.94 9.62 26.30
N GLY A 46 3.85 10.15 27.10
CA GLY A 46 5.21 9.64 27.27
C GLY A 46 5.28 8.24 27.86
N GLY A 47 4.26 7.83 28.64
CA GLY A 47 4.13 6.50 29.21
C GLY A 47 3.57 5.44 28.23
N ILE A 48 3.06 5.83 27.05
CA ILE A 48 2.53 4.88 26.06
C ILE A 48 3.70 4.26 25.28
N GLU A 49 3.92 2.97 25.47
CA GLU A 49 4.92 2.23 24.70
C GLU A 49 4.55 2.21 23.20
N GLY A 50 5.47 2.64 22.34
CA GLY A 50 5.26 2.66 20.90
C GLY A 50 4.25 3.72 20.43
N PHE A 51 4.18 4.88 21.06
CA PHE A 51 3.27 5.96 20.66
C PHE A 51 3.43 6.38 19.18
N GLU A 52 4.64 6.28 18.64
CA GLU A 52 4.90 6.52 17.23
C GLU A 52 4.14 5.53 16.31
N ASP A 53 4.05 4.26 16.72
CA ASP A 53 3.27 3.25 15.99
C ASP A 53 1.77 3.56 16.04
N VAL A 54 1.28 4.05 17.16
CA VAL A 54 -0.11 4.55 17.28
C VAL A 54 -0.35 5.69 16.29
N MET A 55 0.58 6.61 16.17
CA MET A 55 0.49 7.71 15.20
C MET A 55 0.53 7.19 13.75
N LEU A 56 1.42 6.24 13.43
CA LEU A 56 1.48 5.60 12.11
C LEU A 56 0.16 4.91 11.74
N ASP A 57 -0.46 4.24 12.71
CA ASP A 57 -1.75 3.57 12.52
C ASP A 57 -2.89 4.58 12.28
N LEU A 58 -2.91 5.68 13.01
CA LEU A 58 -3.87 6.77 12.79
C LEU A 58 -3.67 7.46 11.43
N LEU A 59 -2.43 7.60 10.98
CA LEU A 59 -2.08 8.15 9.67
C LEU A 59 -2.50 7.25 8.49
N ASP A 60 -2.88 6.00 8.73
CA ASP A 60 -3.54 5.16 7.73
C ASP A 60 -4.80 5.82 7.14
N ALA A 61 -5.38 6.76 7.86
CA ALA A 61 -6.47 7.60 7.37
C ALA A 61 -6.14 8.32 6.05
N ILE A 62 -4.88 8.67 5.80
CA ILE A 62 -4.44 9.30 4.55
C ILE A 62 -4.80 8.41 3.35
N GLY A 63 -4.47 7.13 3.45
CA GLY A 63 -4.78 6.15 2.41
C GLY A 63 -6.27 5.79 2.35
N LYS A 64 -6.86 5.52 3.49
CA LYS A 64 -8.15 4.85 3.64
C LYS A 64 -9.33 5.81 3.87
N GLY A 65 -9.05 7.07 4.23
CA GLY A 65 -10.04 8.12 4.51
C GLY A 65 -10.31 8.33 6.00
N PHE A 66 -10.23 7.29 6.80
CA PHE A 66 -10.28 7.38 8.26
C PHE A 66 -9.48 6.23 8.89
N ALA A 67 -9.09 6.40 10.13
CA ALA A 67 -8.51 5.35 10.98
C ALA A 67 -9.13 5.43 12.37
N VAL A 68 -9.20 4.31 13.07
CA VAL A 68 -9.77 4.24 14.41
C VAL A 68 -8.85 3.44 15.31
N SER A 69 -8.51 4.04 16.46
CA SER A 69 -7.80 3.36 17.54
C SER A 69 -8.65 3.33 18.80
N GLU A 70 -8.59 2.24 19.53
CA GLU A 70 -9.31 2.05 20.79
C GLU A 70 -8.38 2.31 21.96
N ILE A 71 -8.82 3.15 22.89
CA ILE A 71 -8.11 3.44 24.14
C ILE A 71 -8.42 2.32 25.12
N MET A 72 -7.38 1.67 25.61
CA MET A 72 -7.44 0.67 26.67
C MET A 72 -7.13 1.36 28.00
N TRP A 73 -8.19 1.74 28.69
CA TRP A 73 -8.06 2.38 29.99
C TRP A 73 -7.60 1.41 31.05
N SER A 74 -6.73 1.84 31.92
CA SER A 74 -6.31 1.15 33.15
C SER A 74 -6.48 2.05 34.37
N TYR A 75 -6.29 1.48 35.55
CA TYR A 75 -6.37 2.21 36.80
C TYR A 75 -5.04 2.05 37.55
N ASP A 76 -4.40 3.16 37.83
CA ASP A 76 -3.11 3.20 38.48
C ASP A 76 -3.07 4.33 39.52
N GLU A 77 -2.58 4.05 40.74
CA GLU A 77 -2.40 4.98 41.85
C GLU A 77 -3.59 5.93 42.13
N GLY A 78 -4.83 5.45 41.92
CA GLY A 78 -6.03 6.24 42.15
C GLY A 78 -6.52 7.04 40.97
N HIS A 79 -5.83 6.97 39.81
CA HIS A 79 -6.16 7.69 38.58
C HIS A 79 -6.54 6.72 37.46
N VAL A 80 -7.40 7.17 36.55
CA VAL A 80 -7.67 6.50 35.30
C VAL A 80 -6.60 6.95 34.30
N VAL A 81 -5.81 5.99 33.81
CA VAL A 81 -4.67 6.24 32.91
C VAL A 81 -4.86 5.48 31.59
N VAL A 82 -4.16 5.95 30.56
CA VAL A 82 -4.12 5.24 29.29
C VAL A 82 -3.12 4.08 29.38
N GLY A 83 -3.64 2.84 29.47
CA GLY A 83 -2.78 1.66 29.54
C GLY A 83 -2.24 1.24 28.16
N ASP A 84 -3.01 1.46 27.09
CA ASP A 84 -2.59 1.08 25.73
C ASP A 84 -3.52 1.77 24.72
N ILE A 85 -3.08 1.93 23.48
CA ILE A 85 -3.90 2.40 22.34
C ILE A 85 -3.75 1.41 21.19
N ARG A 86 -4.84 0.75 20.82
CA ARG A 86 -4.83 -0.30 19.81
C ARG A 86 -5.58 0.09 18.55
N SER A 87 -4.92 0.02 17.42
CA SER A 87 -5.57 0.17 16.12
C SER A 87 -6.66 -0.88 15.91
N ARG A 88 -7.76 -0.45 15.35
CA ARG A 88 -8.90 -1.31 15.04
C ARG A 88 -9.20 -1.29 13.55
N HIS A 89 -9.41 -2.48 12.99
CA HIS A 89 -9.64 -2.64 11.56
C HIS A 89 -10.90 -1.89 11.12
N GLN A 90 -10.80 -1.08 10.08
CA GLN A 90 -11.86 -0.21 9.58
C GLN A 90 -13.17 -0.93 9.22
N LYS A 91 -13.12 -2.22 8.85
CA LYS A 91 -14.31 -3.03 8.56
C LYS A 91 -15.31 -3.12 9.72
N ARG A 92 -14.85 -2.87 10.96
CA ARG A 92 -15.70 -2.87 12.15
C ARG A 92 -16.52 -1.59 12.28
N PHE A 93 -16.16 -0.55 11.57
CA PHE A 93 -16.76 0.78 11.68
C PHE A 93 -17.42 1.16 10.36
N PHE A 94 -18.46 1.96 10.47
CA PHE A 94 -19.08 2.58 9.31
C PHE A 94 -19.60 3.97 9.67
N TRP A 95 -19.74 4.79 8.64
CA TRP A 95 -20.30 6.11 8.75
C TRP A 95 -21.80 6.03 8.47
N ASP A 96 -22.60 6.41 9.45
CA ASP A 96 -24.04 6.56 9.27
C ASP A 96 -24.33 7.94 8.70
N THR A 97 -24.98 7.97 7.55
CA THR A 97 -25.31 9.22 6.84
C THR A 97 -26.55 9.90 7.39
N VAL A 98 -27.33 9.23 8.21
CA VAL A 98 -28.52 9.81 8.85
C VAL A 98 -28.11 10.64 10.05
N ASP A 99 -27.24 10.08 10.87
CA ASP A 99 -26.77 10.70 12.12
C ASP A 99 -25.46 11.47 11.95
N ASP A 100 -24.83 11.43 10.75
CA ASP A 100 -23.48 11.95 10.48
C ASP A 100 -22.44 11.50 11.53
N SER A 101 -22.53 10.23 11.94
CA SER A 101 -21.72 9.66 13.03
C SER A 101 -21.05 8.36 12.65
N PHE A 102 -19.95 8.04 13.35
CA PHE A 102 -19.34 6.71 13.28
C PHE A 102 -20.06 5.75 14.21
N LYS A 103 -20.34 4.56 13.68
CA LYS A 103 -20.87 3.41 14.46
C LYS A 103 -19.92 2.23 14.38
N VAL A 104 -19.87 1.43 15.42
CA VAL A 104 -19.11 0.17 15.47
C VAL A 104 -20.06 -1.01 15.42
N ARG A 105 -19.74 -2.00 14.60
CA ARG A 105 -20.47 -3.27 14.56
C ARG A 105 -19.91 -4.22 15.62
N THR A 106 -20.81 -4.77 16.41
CA THR A 106 -20.50 -5.83 17.39
C THR A 106 -21.28 -7.09 17.03
N GLN A 107 -20.97 -8.21 17.70
CA GLN A 107 -21.72 -9.45 17.50
C GLN A 107 -23.20 -9.29 17.93
N ASP A 108 -23.43 -8.53 19.00
CA ASP A 108 -24.76 -8.32 19.57
C ASP A 108 -25.56 -7.20 18.87
N ALA A 109 -24.87 -6.35 18.08
CA ALA A 109 -25.47 -5.24 17.33
C ALA A 109 -24.84 -5.14 15.93
N PRO A 110 -25.27 -5.97 14.97
CA PRO A 110 -24.76 -5.94 13.59
C PRO A 110 -25.10 -4.65 12.84
N GLU A 111 -26.21 -4.00 13.20
CA GLU A 111 -26.64 -2.68 12.71
C GLU A 111 -25.73 -1.54 13.19
N GLY A 112 -24.94 -1.81 14.23
CA GLY A 112 -23.97 -0.89 14.81
C GLY A 112 -24.52 -0.01 15.93
N ILE A 113 -23.64 0.33 16.83
CA ILE A 113 -23.87 1.25 17.94
C ILE A 113 -22.96 2.46 17.83
N LEU A 114 -23.40 3.60 18.37
CA LEU A 114 -22.57 4.79 18.50
C LEU A 114 -21.27 4.45 19.25
N LEU A 115 -20.18 5.10 18.86
CA LEU A 115 -18.91 4.92 19.56
C LEU A 115 -19.06 5.41 21.00
N PRO A 116 -18.75 4.58 22.02
CA PRO A 116 -18.71 5.04 23.41
C PRO A 116 -17.78 6.24 23.57
N LYS A 117 -18.19 7.22 24.37
CA LYS A 117 -17.39 8.39 24.68
C LYS A 117 -16.04 7.99 25.28
N ASN A 118 -15.00 8.70 24.93
CA ASN A 118 -13.63 8.51 25.43
C ASN A 118 -13.06 7.09 25.26
N LYS A 119 -13.63 6.29 24.37
CA LYS A 119 -13.16 4.92 24.10
C LYS A 119 -12.36 4.82 22.80
N PHE A 120 -12.63 5.68 21.84
CA PHE A 120 -12.02 5.61 20.52
C PHE A 120 -11.47 6.95 20.08
N ILE A 121 -10.29 6.91 19.46
CA ILE A 121 -9.71 8.00 18.68
C ILE A 121 -10.08 7.75 17.22
N VAL A 122 -10.78 8.70 16.60
CA VAL A 122 -11.17 8.63 15.19
C VAL A 122 -10.46 9.71 14.42
N HIS A 123 -9.46 9.32 13.64
CA HIS A 123 -8.77 10.22 12.73
C HIS A 123 -9.44 10.19 11.35
N LYS A 124 -9.85 11.36 10.86
CA LYS A 124 -10.46 11.56 9.54
C LYS A 124 -9.52 12.34 8.65
N TYR A 125 -9.10 11.74 7.54
CA TYR A 125 -8.37 12.46 6.51
C TYR A 125 -9.33 13.31 5.68
N LYS A 126 -9.37 14.62 5.97
CA LYS A 126 -10.33 15.56 5.37
C LYS A 126 -9.82 16.17 4.06
N ALA A 127 -9.54 15.32 3.05
CA ALA A 127 -9.16 15.81 1.72
C ALA A 127 -10.33 16.40 0.93
N ARG A 128 -11.57 16.05 1.28
CA ARG A 128 -12.79 16.52 0.65
C ARG A 128 -13.96 16.48 1.62
N SER A 129 -15.04 17.21 1.30
CA SER A 129 -16.31 17.12 2.03
C SER A 129 -17.05 15.81 1.74
N GLY A 130 -17.95 15.44 2.63
CA GLY A 130 -18.82 14.27 2.51
C GLY A 130 -18.29 13.05 3.26
N HIS A 131 -18.68 11.86 2.81
CA HIS A 131 -18.42 10.60 3.50
C HIS A 131 -16.92 10.33 3.72
N PRO A 132 -16.46 10.11 4.98
CA PRO A 132 -15.04 9.99 5.31
C PRO A 132 -14.30 8.92 4.50
N SER A 133 -14.90 7.75 4.26
CA SER A 133 -14.26 6.68 3.48
C SER A 133 -13.97 7.06 2.02
N ARG A 134 -14.57 8.16 1.52
CA ARG A 134 -14.34 8.64 0.16
C ARG A 134 -13.20 9.64 0.05
N ALA A 135 -12.66 10.09 1.18
CA ALA A 135 -11.57 11.07 1.22
C ALA A 135 -10.18 10.43 1.04
N GLY A 136 -10.05 9.12 1.22
CA GLY A 136 -8.77 8.41 1.15
C GLY A 136 -8.12 8.43 -0.23
N VAL A 137 -6.80 8.63 -0.26
CA VAL A 137 -5.98 8.69 -1.48
C VAL A 137 -6.07 7.39 -2.28
N LEU A 138 -6.16 6.23 -1.62
CA LEU A 138 -6.25 4.92 -2.29
C LEU A 138 -7.45 4.82 -3.23
N ARG A 139 -8.54 5.48 -2.91
CA ARG A 139 -9.71 5.51 -3.78
C ARG A 139 -9.45 6.23 -5.10
N VAL A 140 -8.68 7.34 -5.05
CA VAL A 140 -8.34 8.13 -6.23
C VAL A 140 -7.40 7.37 -7.15
N VAL A 141 -6.40 6.70 -6.57
CA VAL A 141 -5.35 6.02 -7.34
C VAL A 141 -5.71 4.58 -7.75
N SER A 142 -6.85 4.05 -7.29
CA SER A 142 -7.22 2.64 -7.51
C SER A 142 -7.30 2.26 -9.00
N TRP A 143 -7.85 3.15 -9.84
CA TRP A 143 -7.92 2.92 -11.28
C TRP A 143 -6.54 2.94 -11.94
N MET A 144 -5.67 3.88 -11.55
CA MET A 144 -4.30 3.95 -12.07
C MET A 144 -3.47 2.73 -11.64
N TYR A 145 -3.68 2.24 -10.42
CA TYR A 145 -3.09 0.98 -9.98
C TYR A 145 -3.53 -0.20 -10.85
N LEU A 146 -4.82 -0.29 -11.16
CA LEU A 146 -5.36 -1.35 -12.02
C LEU A 146 -4.73 -1.29 -13.42
N PHE A 147 -4.74 -0.12 -14.06
CA PHE A 147 -4.18 0.05 -15.40
C PHE A 147 -2.67 -0.23 -15.43
N LYS A 148 -1.92 0.24 -14.43
CA LYS A 148 -0.49 -0.07 -14.29
C LYS A 148 -0.24 -1.57 -14.27
N ASN A 149 -1.03 -2.35 -13.54
CA ASN A 149 -0.86 -3.81 -13.49
C ASN A 149 -1.14 -4.48 -14.83
N TYR A 150 -2.15 -4.04 -15.57
CA TYR A 150 -2.41 -4.55 -16.93
C TYR A 150 -1.24 -4.19 -17.87
N THR A 151 -0.80 -2.96 -17.89
CA THR A 151 0.34 -2.53 -18.73
C THR A 151 1.61 -3.32 -18.41
N LEU A 152 1.91 -3.56 -17.13
CA LEU A 152 3.07 -4.37 -16.74
C LEU A 152 2.94 -5.82 -17.22
N LYS A 153 1.75 -6.41 -17.10
CA LYS A 153 1.47 -7.77 -17.62
C LYS A 153 1.68 -7.83 -19.13
N ASP A 154 1.13 -6.87 -19.85
CA ASP A 154 1.26 -6.80 -21.32
C ASP A 154 2.71 -6.59 -21.74
N TRP A 155 3.46 -5.77 -20.99
CA TRP A 155 4.88 -5.53 -21.24
C TRP A 155 5.72 -6.80 -20.99
N VAL A 156 5.47 -7.53 -19.93
CA VAL A 156 6.13 -8.84 -19.69
C VAL A 156 5.82 -9.80 -20.81
N ALA A 157 4.56 -9.95 -21.22
CA ALA A 157 4.18 -10.78 -22.35
C ALA A 157 4.85 -10.33 -23.67
N PHE A 158 4.95 -9.02 -23.91
CA PHE A 158 5.69 -8.48 -25.03
C PHE A 158 7.18 -8.86 -24.96
N CYS A 159 7.81 -8.74 -23.80
CA CYS A 159 9.21 -9.12 -23.59
C CYS A 159 9.42 -10.64 -23.80
N GLU A 160 8.48 -11.47 -23.40
CA GLU A 160 8.54 -12.92 -23.64
C GLU A 160 8.47 -13.25 -25.14
N VAL A 161 7.58 -12.59 -25.87
CA VAL A 161 7.38 -12.86 -27.31
C VAL A 161 8.49 -12.24 -28.17
N PHE A 162 8.87 -11.00 -27.90
CA PHE A 162 9.78 -10.20 -28.71
C PHE A 162 11.20 -10.07 -28.13
N GLY A 163 11.40 -10.45 -26.88
CA GLY A 163 12.73 -10.52 -26.27
C GLY A 163 13.61 -11.62 -26.85
N MET A 164 12.99 -12.63 -27.45
CA MET A 164 13.67 -13.61 -28.29
C MET A 164 13.24 -13.40 -29.74
N PRO A 165 14.09 -12.82 -30.57
CA PRO A 165 13.75 -12.57 -31.97
C PRO A 165 13.41 -13.88 -32.68
N LEU A 166 12.38 -13.86 -33.53
CA LEU A 166 12.01 -14.99 -34.34
C LEU A 166 13.16 -15.33 -35.27
N ARG A 167 13.65 -16.55 -35.20
CA ARG A 167 14.75 -17.07 -36.03
C ARG A 167 14.17 -17.89 -37.16
N LEU A 168 14.48 -17.49 -38.38
CA LEU A 168 14.07 -18.20 -39.57
C LEU A 168 15.30 -18.85 -40.22
N GLY A 169 15.33 -20.16 -40.23
CA GLY A 169 16.31 -20.92 -41.01
C GLY A 169 15.77 -21.18 -42.41
N LYS A 170 16.52 -20.81 -43.42
CA LYS A 170 16.22 -21.12 -44.84
C LYS A 170 17.13 -22.23 -45.30
N TYR A 171 16.58 -23.20 -46.03
CA TYR A 171 17.31 -24.32 -46.63
C TYR A 171 17.06 -24.38 -48.13
N GLN A 172 18.00 -24.96 -48.89
CA GLN A 172 17.84 -25.07 -50.33
C GLN A 172 16.75 -26.05 -50.71
N PRO A 173 16.03 -25.84 -51.84
CA PRO A 173 15.09 -26.85 -52.36
C PRO A 173 15.82 -28.15 -52.65
N GLY A 174 15.31 -29.28 -52.05
CA GLY A 174 15.93 -30.60 -52.17
C GLY A 174 16.86 -30.99 -51.02
N ALA A 175 17.01 -30.15 -49.97
CA ALA A 175 17.74 -30.52 -48.77
C ALA A 175 17.18 -31.77 -48.10
N SER A 176 18.04 -32.66 -47.61
CA SER A 176 17.65 -33.89 -46.94
C SER A 176 16.93 -33.59 -45.62
N GLU A 177 16.15 -34.58 -45.13
CA GLU A 177 15.50 -34.46 -43.81
C GLU A 177 16.53 -34.39 -42.68
N GLU A 178 17.72 -34.93 -42.90
CA GLU A 178 18.83 -34.85 -41.96
C GLU A 178 19.39 -33.40 -41.84
N ASP A 179 19.56 -32.74 -42.99
CA ASP A 179 19.99 -31.32 -43.04
C ASP A 179 18.94 -30.39 -42.40
N LYS A 180 17.66 -30.64 -42.63
CA LYS A 180 16.56 -29.87 -42.01
C LYS A 180 16.54 -30.03 -40.50
N ARG A 181 16.77 -31.26 -39.99
CA ARG A 181 16.87 -31.53 -38.56
C ARG A 181 18.10 -30.82 -37.93
N ALA A 182 19.24 -30.91 -38.62
CA ALA A 182 20.46 -30.26 -38.18
C ALA A 182 20.26 -28.71 -38.09
N LEU A 183 19.63 -28.11 -39.10
CA LEU A 183 19.30 -26.68 -39.09
C LEU A 183 18.36 -26.30 -37.95
N MET A 184 17.31 -27.14 -37.70
CA MET A 184 16.40 -26.89 -36.59
C MET A 184 17.11 -26.96 -35.23
N GLN A 185 17.99 -27.94 -35.03
CA GLN A 185 18.79 -28.08 -33.81
C GLN A 185 19.71 -26.84 -33.63
N ALA A 186 20.33 -26.40 -34.71
CA ALA A 186 21.16 -25.20 -34.67
C ALA A 186 20.37 -23.93 -34.31
N LEU A 187 19.16 -23.75 -34.87
CA LEU A 187 18.26 -22.62 -34.52
C LEU A 187 17.84 -22.64 -33.05
N VAL A 188 17.61 -23.80 -32.50
CA VAL A 188 17.29 -23.95 -31.07
C VAL A 188 18.52 -23.69 -30.20
N ALA A 189 19.69 -24.20 -30.59
CA ALA A 189 20.93 -24.01 -29.85
C ALA A 189 21.40 -22.55 -29.75
N ILE A 190 21.19 -21.75 -30.81
CA ILE A 190 21.47 -20.30 -30.80
C ILE A 190 20.69 -19.57 -29.67
N GLY A 191 19.64 -20.18 -29.13
CA GLY A 191 18.90 -19.61 -28.00
C GLY A 191 19.70 -19.57 -26.69
N ALA A 192 20.61 -20.51 -26.51
CA ALA A 192 21.42 -20.64 -25.33
C ALA A 192 22.84 -20.04 -25.52
N ASP A 193 23.40 -20.17 -26.73
CA ASP A 193 24.74 -19.74 -27.07
C ASP A 193 24.74 -18.85 -28.31
N ALA A 194 25.45 -17.72 -28.26
CA ALA A 194 25.44 -16.70 -29.29
C ALA A 194 26.20 -17.08 -30.60
N ALA A 195 26.66 -18.33 -30.74
CA ALA A 195 27.44 -18.81 -31.87
C ALA A 195 26.89 -20.14 -32.42
N GLY A 196 26.88 -20.27 -33.75
CA GLY A 196 26.52 -21.50 -34.44
C GLY A 196 27.32 -21.66 -35.74
N ILE A 197 27.61 -22.90 -36.11
CA ILE A 197 28.27 -23.25 -37.37
C ILE A 197 27.20 -23.81 -38.32
N PHE A 198 27.13 -23.27 -39.52
CA PHE A 198 26.12 -23.64 -40.52
C PHE A 198 26.76 -24.11 -41.81
N PRO A 199 26.18 -25.05 -42.57
CA PRO A 199 26.63 -25.40 -43.91
C PRO A 199 26.57 -24.20 -44.87
N ASP A 200 27.49 -24.17 -45.81
CA ASP A 200 27.49 -23.15 -46.87
C ASP A 200 26.18 -23.18 -47.67
N GLY A 201 25.57 -22.04 -47.87
CA GLY A 201 24.26 -21.90 -48.52
C GLY A 201 23.06 -21.90 -47.58
N THR A 202 23.27 -21.95 -46.26
CA THR A 202 22.21 -21.75 -45.22
C THR A 202 22.18 -20.32 -44.75
N THR A 203 20.99 -19.71 -44.73
CA THR A 203 20.81 -18.33 -44.24
C THR A 203 19.93 -18.36 -42.99
N ILE A 204 20.34 -17.67 -41.94
CA ILE A 204 19.52 -17.41 -40.74
C ILE A 204 19.19 -15.91 -40.72
N GLU A 205 17.94 -15.58 -40.64
CA GLU A 205 17.43 -14.23 -40.49
C GLU A 205 16.82 -14.02 -39.14
N PHE A 206 17.19 -12.94 -38.47
CA PHE A 206 16.52 -12.47 -37.26
C PHE A 206 15.49 -11.42 -37.67
N LEU A 207 14.22 -11.75 -37.46
CA LEU A 207 13.15 -10.77 -37.70
C LEU A 207 13.10 -9.84 -36.49
N ASN A 208 13.69 -8.67 -36.65
CA ASN A 208 13.48 -7.57 -35.71
C ASN A 208 12.17 -6.87 -36.05
N THR A 209 11.33 -6.63 -35.08
CA THR A 209 10.22 -5.67 -35.22
C THR A 209 10.83 -4.27 -35.29
N GLU A 210 11.07 -3.75 -36.49
CA GLU A 210 11.31 -2.32 -36.65
C GLU A 210 10.03 -1.58 -36.24
N LYS A 211 10.23 -0.53 -35.40
CA LYS A 211 9.17 0.41 -35.03
C LYS A 211 8.92 1.37 -36.17
#